data_12b21e0f7cbbfb6ee4f6a76172f6cb90
#
_entry.id   12b21e0f7cbbfb6ee4f6a76172f6cb90
#
_cell.length_a   1.000
_cell.length_b   1.000
_cell.length_c   1.000
_cell.angle_alpha   90.00
_cell.angle_beta   90.00
_cell.angle_gamma   90.00
#
_symmetry.space_group_name_H-M   'P 1'
#
loop_
_entity.id
_entity.type
_entity.pdbx_description
1 polymer ?
#
loop_
_entity_poly.entity_id
_entity_poly.type
_entity_poly.pdbx_seq_one_letter_code
_entity_poly.pdbx_strand_id
1 'polypeptide(L)'
;MLTHRAKLLIIGGVLTVALSATLLINTPEATRTVDEVMKDPESLEGREIAIRGEVLDGSINNLTSLFILHGDDAQIIVDFSDASVSNGLDDNRTVYAEGIIVLRDGQWIFEADIIKTSCPSKYEEAEDE
;
A
#
# COMPACT_ATOMS: atom_id res chain seq x y z
N MET A 1 -1.90 -33.89 -39.53
CA MET A 1 -3.10 -33.16 -39.15
C MET A 1 -3.52 -33.50 -37.73
N LEU A 2 -3.73 -32.49 -36.91
CA LEU A 2 -4.19 -32.70 -35.55
C LEU A 2 -5.69 -33.03 -35.55
N THR A 3 -6.08 -33.96 -34.72
CA THR A 3 -7.49 -34.28 -34.55
C THR A 3 -8.23 -33.15 -33.88
N HIS A 4 -9.54 -33.09 -33.99
CA HIS A 4 -10.37 -32.09 -33.36
C HIS A 4 -10.12 -32.03 -31.84
N ARG A 5 -9.94 -33.19 -31.21
CA ARG A 5 -9.67 -33.30 -29.77
C ARG A 5 -8.31 -32.69 -29.42
N ALA A 6 -7.30 -32.95 -30.26
CA ALA A 6 -5.96 -32.42 -30.05
C ALA A 6 -5.95 -30.87 -30.16
N LYS A 7 -6.68 -30.34 -31.14
CA LYS A 7 -6.81 -28.88 -31.28
C LYS A 7 -7.46 -28.23 -30.08
N LEU A 8 -8.51 -28.86 -29.56
CA LEU A 8 -9.20 -28.33 -28.35
C LEU A 8 -8.30 -28.36 -27.12
N LEU A 9 -7.52 -29.42 -26.96
CA LEU A 9 -6.57 -29.52 -25.85
C LEU A 9 -5.48 -28.45 -25.94
N ILE A 10 -4.97 -28.20 -27.13
CA ILE A 10 -3.96 -27.17 -27.34
C ILE A 10 -4.52 -25.78 -27.03
N ILE A 11 -5.71 -25.48 -27.52
CA ILE A 11 -6.38 -24.21 -27.28
C ILE A 11 -6.64 -24.02 -25.78
N GLY A 12 -7.14 -25.03 -25.11
CA GLY A 12 -7.39 -25.00 -23.65
C GLY A 12 -6.10 -24.81 -22.88
N GLY A 13 -5.03 -25.49 -23.25
CA GLY A 13 -3.73 -25.35 -22.62
C GLY A 13 -3.15 -23.93 -22.79
N VAL A 14 -3.24 -23.36 -23.99
CA VAL A 14 -2.76 -22.01 -24.27
C VAL A 14 -3.56 -20.99 -23.47
N LEU A 15 -4.89 -21.12 -23.42
CA LEU A 15 -5.74 -20.23 -22.62
C LEU A 15 -5.41 -20.30 -21.13
N THR A 16 -5.19 -21.50 -20.61
CA THR A 16 -4.83 -21.69 -19.20
C THR A 16 -3.50 -21.01 -18.88
N VAL A 17 -2.50 -21.20 -19.72
CA VAL A 17 -1.19 -20.57 -19.54
C VAL A 17 -1.31 -19.04 -19.62
N ALA A 18 -2.07 -18.54 -20.57
CA ALA A 18 -2.26 -17.10 -20.74
C ALA A 18 -2.95 -16.48 -19.50
N LEU A 19 -3.99 -17.13 -18.97
CA LEU A 19 -4.69 -16.67 -17.78
C LEU A 19 -3.77 -16.70 -16.55
N SER A 20 -3.00 -17.77 -16.38
CA SER A 20 -2.05 -17.90 -15.27
C SER A 20 -0.99 -16.81 -15.33
N ALA A 21 -0.45 -16.55 -16.52
CA ALA A 21 0.54 -15.50 -16.73
C ALA A 21 -0.03 -14.12 -16.40
N THR A 22 -1.27 -13.86 -16.80
CA THR A 22 -1.94 -12.59 -16.51
C THR A 22 -2.09 -12.39 -15.00
N LEU A 23 -2.47 -13.43 -14.28
CA LEU A 23 -2.62 -13.36 -12.82
C LEU A 23 -1.28 -13.09 -12.14
N LEU A 24 -0.20 -13.71 -12.61
CA LEU A 24 1.14 -13.49 -12.05
C LEU A 24 1.64 -12.07 -12.30
N ILE A 25 1.36 -11.51 -13.47
CA ILE A 25 1.80 -10.17 -13.83
C ILE A 25 1.01 -9.11 -13.07
N ASN A 26 -0.28 -9.34 -12.88
CA ASN A 26 -1.20 -8.38 -12.28
C ASN A 26 -1.45 -8.60 -10.79
N THR A 27 -0.61 -9.39 -10.13
CA THR A 27 -0.74 -9.59 -8.68
C THR A 27 -0.56 -8.25 -7.97
N PRO A 28 -1.54 -7.81 -7.18
CA PRO A 28 -1.38 -6.58 -6.43
C PRO A 28 -0.22 -6.71 -5.44
N GLU A 29 0.54 -5.64 -5.28
CA GLU A 29 1.61 -5.59 -4.29
C GLU A 29 1.01 -5.82 -2.90
N ALA A 30 1.63 -6.70 -2.14
CA ALA A 30 1.23 -6.91 -0.76
C ALA A 30 1.50 -5.65 0.05
N THR A 31 0.60 -5.33 0.98
CA THR A 31 0.81 -4.22 1.89
C THR A 31 1.97 -4.54 2.83
N ARG A 32 2.94 -3.63 2.91
CA ARG A 32 4.11 -3.76 3.76
C ARG A 32 3.93 -2.95 5.03
N THR A 33 4.58 -3.37 6.11
CA THR A 33 4.63 -2.55 7.32
C THR A 33 5.72 -1.50 7.17
N VAL A 34 5.65 -0.45 7.99
CA VAL A 34 6.70 0.58 8.01
C VAL A 34 8.05 -0.06 8.36
N ASP A 35 8.06 -1.01 9.29
CA ASP A 35 9.30 -1.69 9.69
C ASP A 35 9.94 -2.45 8.52
N GLU A 36 9.13 -3.14 7.72
CA GLU A 36 9.62 -3.85 6.53
C GLU A 36 10.22 -2.90 5.51
N VAL A 37 9.54 -1.79 5.26
CA VAL A 37 9.97 -0.78 4.29
C VAL A 37 11.28 -0.15 4.74
N MET A 38 11.40 0.17 6.01
CA MET A 38 12.57 0.88 6.53
C MET A 38 13.79 -0.01 6.75
N LYS A 39 13.65 -1.31 6.57
CA LYS A 39 14.81 -2.22 6.57
C LYS A 39 15.70 -1.99 5.35
N ASP A 40 15.10 -1.72 4.20
CA ASP A 40 15.84 -1.48 2.96
C ASP A 40 15.03 -0.57 2.03
N PRO A 41 14.89 0.71 2.39
CA PRO A 41 14.11 1.65 1.57
C PRO A 41 14.71 1.89 0.19
N GLU A 42 16.02 1.75 0.04
CA GLU A 42 16.69 1.95 -1.25
C GLU A 42 16.17 0.99 -2.32
N SER A 43 15.89 -0.25 -1.95
CA SER A 43 15.38 -1.24 -2.91
C SER A 43 13.98 -0.93 -3.39
N LEU A 44 13.25 -0.09 -2.65
CA LEU A 44 11.86 0.27 -2.94
C LEU A 44 11.72 1.67 -3.52
N GLU A 45 12.81 2.42 -3.58
CA GLU A 45 12.77 3.81 -4.06
C GLU A 45 12.15 3.91 -5.45
N GLY A 46 11.20 4.82 -5.60
CA GLY A 46 10.52 5.07 -6.87
C GLY A 46 9.50 4.02 -7.30
N ARG A 47 9.32 2.97 -6.53
CA ARG A 47 8.33 1.93 -6.82
C ARG A 47 7.01 2.26 -6.15
N GLU A 48 5.93 1.98 -6.87
CA GLU A 48 4.59 2.07 -6.29
C GLU A 48 4.41 0.95 -5.30
N ILE A 49 4.22 1.28 -4.03
CA ILE A 49 4.02 0.30 -2.96
C ILE A 49 2.88 0.74 -2.04
N ALA A 50 2.38 -0.21 -1.26
CA ALA A 50 1.40 0.06 -0.22
C ALA A 50 2.04 -0.20 1.14
N ILE A 51 1.86 0.72 2.08
CA ILE A 51 2.36 0.57 3.44
C ILE A 51 1.24 0.73 4.46
N ARG A 52 1.45 0.14 5.61
CA ARG A 52 0.54 0.22 6.74
C ARG A 52 1.31 0.56 8.00
N GLY A 53 0.73 1.41 8.81
CA GLY A 53 1.29 1.78 10.11
C GLY A 53 0.29 2.61 10.88
N GLU A 54 0.73 3.18 11.99
CA GLU A 54 -0.09 4.07 12.79
C GLU A 54 0.44 5.49 12.70
N VAL A 55 -0.49 6.45 12.71
CA VAL A 55 -0.13 7.87 12.75
C VAL A 55 0.47 8.20 14.11
N LEU A 56 1.68 8.73 14.13
CA LEU A 56 2.34 9.15 15.36
C LEU A 56 1.57 10.34 15.97
N ASP A 57 1.32 10.24 17.26
CA ASP A 57 0.57 11.26 18.00
C ASP A 57 1.21 12.64 17.84
N GLY A 58 0.40 13.62 17.46
CA GLY A 58 0.85 14.99 17.27
C GLY A 58 1.68 15.26 16.02
N SER A 59 1.81 14.28 15.11
CA SER A 59 2.66 14.43 13.93
C SER A 59 1.95 15.06 12.72
N ILE A 60 0.63 15.06 12.69
CA ILE A 60 -0.12 15.59 11.55
C ILE A 60 0.05 17.11 11.47
N ASN A 61 0.59 17.59 10.38
CA ASN A 61 0.75 19.01 10.10
C ASN A 61 0.01 19.36 8.81
N ASN A 62 -1.14 20.01 8.94
CA ASN A 62 -1.96 20.39 7.80
C ASN A 62 -1.37 21.53 6.97
N LEU A 63 -0.46 22.29 7.53
CA LEU A 63 0.20 23.37 6.79
C LEU A 63 1.23 22.84 5.81
N THR A 64 1.98 21.81 6.22
CA THR A 64 3.00 21.18 5.37
C THR A 64 2.49 19.94 4.67
N SER A 65 1.32 19.45 5.03
CA SER A 65 0.74 18.19 4.55
C SER A 65 1.66 16.98 4.79
N LEU A 66 2.21 16.93 5.99
CA LEU A 66 3.10 15.86 6.43
C LEU A 66 2.59 15.23 7.72
N PHE A 67 2.82 13.95 7.87
CA PHE A 67 2.68 13.29 9.16
C PHE A 67 3.70 12.14 9.24
N ILE A 68 3.86 11.57 10.43
CA ILE A 68 4.76 10.45 10.63
C ILE A 68 3.94 9.19 10.81
N LEU A 69 4.26 8.19 10.01
CA LEU A 69 3.69 6.85 10.11
C LEU A 69 4.71 5.94 10.76
N HIS A 70 4.31 5.24 11.80
CA HIS A 70 5.24 4.35 12.51
C HIS A 70 4.75 2.91 12.54
N GLY A 71 5.72 2.01 12.61
CA GLY A 71 5.50 0.60 12.90
C GLY A 71 5.89 0.33 14.35
N ASP A 72 6.41 -0.86 14.60
CA ASP A 72 6.87 -1.24 15.94
C ASP A 72 8.21 -0.59 16.29
N ASP A 73 9.14 -0.55 15.35
CA ASP A 73 10.51 -0.07 15.57
C ASP A 73 10.93 1.09 14.67
N ALA A 74 10.23 1.30 13.58
CA ALA A 74 10.62 2.28 12.57
C ALA A 74 9.52 3.28 12.30
N GLN A 75 9.88 4.38 11.67
CA GLN A 75 8.92 5.41 11.26
C GLN A 75 9.36 6.04 9.95
N ILE A 76 8.40 6.60 9.21
CA ILE A 76 8.63 7.27 7.94
C ILE A 76 7.73 8.50 7.86
N ILE A 77 8.25 9.56 7.24
CA ILE A 77 7.47 10.76 6.97
C ILE A 77 6.59 10.50 5.74
N VAL A 78 5.31 10.81 5.86
CA VAL A 78 4.35 10.69 4.76
C VAL A 78 3.96 12.08 4.29
N ASP A 79 4.14 12.32 3.00
CA ASP A 79 3.69 13.55 2.34
C ASP A 79 2.34 13.25 1.69
N PHE A 80 1.29 13.91 2.17
CA PHE A 80 -0.06 13.70 1.67
C PHE A 80 -0.61 14.92 0.92
N SER A 81 0.27 15.80 0.47
CA SER A 81 -0.15 17.03 -0.23
C SER A 81 -0.94 16.76 -1.52
N ASP A 82 -0.60 15.69 -2.23
CA ASP A 82 -1.27 15.31 -3.48
C ASP A 82 -2.15 14.07 -3.32
N ALA A 83 -2.35 13.61 -2.11
CA ALA A 83 -3.06 12.37 -1.85
C ALA A 83 -4.57 12.56 -1.75
N SER A 84 -5.30 11.54 -2.20
CA SER A 84 -6.71 11.39 -1.82
C SER A 84 -6.75 10.79 -0.43
N VAL A 85 -7.32 11.52 0.52
CA VAL A 85 -7.37 11.11 1.92
C VAL A 85 -8.81 10.78 2.29
N SER A 86 -9.02 9.57 2.81
CA SER A 86 -10.33 9.20 3.32
C SER A 86 -10.58 9.93 4.65
N ASN A 87 -11.84 10.05 5.02
CA ASN A 87 -12.21 10.66 6.29
C ASN A 87 -11.63 9.86 7.45
N GLY A 88 -11.19 10.54 8.49
CA GLY A 88 -10.72 9.89 9.70
C GLY A 88 -9.21 9.85 9.89
N LEU A 89 -8.45 10.57 9.06
CA LEU A 89 -7.02 10.73 9.31
C LEU A 89 -6.83 11.50 10.61
N ASP A 90 -6.27 10.86 11.60
CA ASP A 90 -6.11 11.40 12.94
C ASP A 90 -4.99 10.67 13.66
N ASP A 91 -4.57 11.20 14.80
CA ASP A 91 -3.52 10.61 15.62
C ASP A 91 -3.90 9.19 16.05
N ASN A 92 -2.90 8.32 16.09
CA ASN A 92 -3.03 6.94 16.57
C ASN A 92 -3.96 6.06 15.73
N ARG A 93 -4.34 6.52 14.54
CA ARG A 93 -5.13 5.71 13.62
C ARG A 93 -4.24 4.82 12.78
N THR A 94 -4.73 3.64 12.46
CA THR A 94 -4.07 2.78 11.49
C THR A 94 -4.36 3.31 10.10
N VAL A 95 -3.32 3.44 9.31
CA VAL A 95 -3.38 4.02 7.97
C VAL A 95 -2.80 3.05 6.96
N TYR A 96 -3.48 2.94 5.82
CA TYR A 96 -2.97 2.31 4.61
C TYR A 96 -2.68 3.41 3.60
N ALA A 97 -1.47 3.46 3.12
CA ALA A 97 -1.07 4.46 2.14
C ALA A 97 -0.47 3.78 0.91
N GLU A 98 -0.84 4.27 -0.27
CA GLU A 98 -0.26 3.83 -1.53
C GLU A 98 0.51 5.01 -2.13
N GLY A 99 1.67 4.75 -2.66
CA GLY A 99 2.51 5.77 -3.25
C GLY A 99 3.92 5.28 -3.47
N ILE A 100 4.87 6.22 -3.51
CA ILE A 100 6.28 5.91 -3.76
C ILE A 100 7.17 6.44 -2.65
N ILE A 101 8.29 5.76 -2.44
CA ILE A 101 9.33 6.23 -1.53
C ILE A 101 10.34 7.05 -2.32
N VAL A 102 10.68 8.21 -1.80
CA VAL A 102 11.69 9.09 -2.39
C VAL A 102 12.66 9.56 -1.31
N LEU A 103 13.84 9.95 -1.72
CA LEU A 103 14.84 10.53 -0.84
C LEU A 103 14.85 12.04 -1.03
N ARG A 104 14.54 12.81 0.02
CA ARG A 104 14.59 14.28 0.03
C ARG A 104 15.51 14.74 1.12
N ASP A 105 16.52 15.52 0.77
CA ASP A 105 17.45 16.11 1.74
C ASP A 105 18.00 15.10 2.75
N GLY A 106 18.29 13.89 2.27
CA GLY A 106 18.84 12.82 3.10
C GLY A 106 17.82 12.07 3.92
N GLN A 107 16.53 12.34 3.75
CA GLN A 107 15.45 11.66 4.47
C GLN A 107 14.55 10.87 3.52
N TRP A 108 14.16 9.70 3.95
CA TRP A 108 13.18 8.90 3.23
C TRP A 108 11.78 9.44 3.49
N ILE A 109 11.08 9.78 2.41
CA ILE A 109 9.73 10.31 2.46
C ILE A 109 8.83 9.44 1.60
N PHE A 110 7.65 9.11 2.10
CA PHE A 110 6.64 8.40 1.36
C PHE A 110 5.68 9.42 0.75
N GLU A 111 5.74 9.58 -0.57
CA GLU A 111 4.81 10.44 -1.31
C GLU A 111 3.55 9.65 -1.59
N ALA A 112 2.52 9.90 -0.82
CA ALA A 112 1.27 9.16 -0.92
C ALA A 112 0.38 9.68 -2.05
N ASP A 113 -0.24 8.77 -2.77
CA ASP A 113 -1.29 9.07 -3.74
C ASP A 113 -2.67 8.86 -3.13
N ILE A 114 -2.78 7.84 -2.28
CA ILE A 114 -4.03 7.45 -1.63
C ILE A 114 -3.72 7.14 -0.17
N ILE A 115 -4.54 7.68 0.71
CA ILE A 115 -4.48 7.37 2.14
C ILE A 115 -5.86 6.89 2.58
N LYS A 116 -5.88 5.68 3.14
CA LYS A 116 -7.09 5.08 3.70
C LYS A 116 -6.88 4.86 5.18
N THR A 117 -7.78 5.37 5.97
CA THR A 117 -7.76 5.08 7.39
C THR A 117 -8.64 3.87 7.66
N SER A 118 -8.17 2.99 8.56
CA SER A 118 -9.07 1.97 9.07
C SER A 118 -10.07 2.70 9.95
N CYS A 119 -11.29 2.79 9.50
CA CYS A 119 -12.35 3.21 10.39
C CYS A 119 -12.36 2.23 11.56
N PRO A 120 -12.21 2.67 12.81
CA PRO A 120 -12.65 1.85 13.89
C PRO A 120 -14.11 1.64 13.55
N SER A 121 -14.43 0.46 13.21
CA SER A 121 -15.72 0.18 12.67
C SER A 121 -16.77 0.79 13.58
N LYS A 122 -17.61 1.61 13.01
CA LYS A 122 -18.83 2.04 13.69
C LYS A 122 -19.57 0.83 14.25
N TYR A 123 -19.28 -0.33 13.72
CA TYR A 123 -19.80 -1.62 14.14
C TYR A 123 -19.22 -2.09 15.46
N GLU A 124 -17.93 -1.87 15.72
CA GLU A 124 -17.33 -2.20 17.01
C GLU A 124 -17.91 -1.32 18.11
N GLU A 125 -18.08 -0.05 17.85
CA GLU A 125 -18.70 0.87 18.80
C GLU A 125 -20.15 0.49 19.08
N ALA A 126 -20.89 0.05 18.07
CA ALA A 126 -22.25 -0.39 18.24
C ALA A 126 -22.36 -1.72 18.98
N GLU A 127 -21.37 -2.60 18.84
CA GLU A 127 -21.35 -3.87 19.53
C GLU A 127 -20.93 -3.73 21.00
N ASP A 128 -20.13 -2.76 21.32
CA ASP A 128 -19.67 -2.48 22.68
C ASP A 128 -20.74 -1.80 23.54
N GLU A 129 -21.81 -1.36 22.92
CA GLU A 129 -22.95 -0.82 23.59
C GLU A 129 -24.00 -1.92 23.85
#